data_4ef11117115a9ac1cd5243547456c450
#
_entry.id   4ef11117115a9ac1cd5243547456c450
#
_cell.length_a   1.000
_cell.length_b   1.000
_cell.length_c   1.000
_cell.angle_alpha   90.00
_cell.angle_beta   90.00
_cell.angle_gamma   90.00
#
_symmetry.space_group_name_H-M   'P 1'
#
loop_
_entity.id
_entity.type
_entity.pdbx_description
1 polymer ?
#
loop_
_entity_poly.entity_id
_entity_poly.type
_entity_poly.pdbx_seq_one_letter_code
_entity_poly.pdbx_strand_id
1 'polypeptide(L)'
;MTSAKAEATSNFDIALGAVSTFPELGAAWLDLESRSDGSFFQSWNWIGTLIANLPDTVPVEVLSVRHNGTLVGLALLARAELVRHRIVRAENLCLNETGFKNLDVLTPEYNNLLVDRRHTETLPGAVIDWLLHALDGAPGAIPVLPVTDTL
;
A
#
# COMPACT_ATOMS: atom_id res chain seq x y z
N MET A 1 14.64 6.09 37.32
CA MET A 1 14.05 7.01 36.32
C MET A 1 13.54 6.19 35.17
N THR A 2 12.29 5.86 35.21
CA THR A 2 11.62 5.01 34.22
C THR A 2 11.19 5.90 33.06
N SER A 3 11.88 5.79 31.93
CA SER A 3 11.48 6.46 30.70
C SER A 3 10.22 5.77 30.19
N ALA A 4 9.07 6.39 30.37
CA ALA A 4 7.85 6.01 29.70
C ALA A 4 8.02 6.30 28.20
N LYS A 5 8.32 5.26 27.43
CA LYS A 5 8.17 5.27 25.98
C LYS A 5 6.67 5.41 25.73
N ALA A 6 6.24 6.63 25.42
CA ALA A 6 4.88 6.89 25.01
C ALA A 6 4.60 6.03 23.77
N GLU A 7 3.71 5.06 23.91
CA GLU A 7 3.05 4.42 22.78
C GLU A 7 2.27 5.53 22.09
N ALA A 8 2.87 6.08 21.04
CA ALA A 8 2.14 6.86 20.07
C ALA A 8 1.21 5.86 19.36
N THR A 9 0.02 5.68 19.88
CA THR A 9 -1.08 5.04 19.17
C THR A 9 -1.23 5.83 17.88
N SER A 10 -0.74 5.29 16.77
CA SER A 10 -0.86 5.96 15.49
C SER A 10 -2.34 6.07 15.17
N ASN A 11 -2.86 7.29 15.10
CA ASN A 11 -4.26 7.58 14.86
C ASN A 11 -4.62 7.39 13.37
N PHE A 12 -3.94 6.43 12.72
CA PHE A 12 -4.14 6.05 11.34
C PHE A 12 -4.97 4.78 11.25
N ASP A 13 -6.02 4.85 10.45
CA ASP A 13 -6.82 3.71 10.05
C ASP A 13 -6.25 3.17 8.74
N ILE A 14 -5.63 1.99 8.78
CA ILE A 14 -4.93 1.36 7.67
C ILE A 14 -5.74 0.16 7.22
N ALA A 15 -6.07 0.11 5.94
CA ALA A 15 -6.84 -0.96 5.34
C ALA A 15 -6.20 -1.43 4.03
N LEU A 16 -6.38 -2.72 3.74
CA LEU A 16 -5.97 -3.36 2.50
C LEU A 16 -7.20 -4.00 1.86
N GLY A 17 -7.43 -3.76 0.59
CA GLY A 17 -8.59 -4.31 -0.11
C GLY A 17 -8.34 -4.46 -1.60
N ALA A 18 -9.12 -5.33 -2.26
CA ALA A 18 -9.02 -5.51 -3.70
C ALA A 18 -9.33 -4.20 -4.45
N VAL A 19 -8.67 -3.97 -5.58
CA VAL A 19 -8.93 -2.78 -6.44
C VAL A 19 -10.42 -2.65 -6.78
N SER A 20 -11.10 -3.75 -7.03
CA SER A 20 -12.53 -3.79 -7.36
C SER A 20 -13.45 -3.34 -6.21
N THR A 21 -12.97 -3.37 -4.98
CA THR A 21 -13.72 -2.94 -3.80
C THR A 21 -13.55 -1.47 -3.48
N PHE A 22 -12.72 -0.76 -4.24
CA PHE A 22 -12.48 0.67 -4.07
C PHE A 22 -13.12 1.45 -5.24
N PRO A 23 -14.42 1.74 -5.18
CA PRO A 23 -15.08 2.54 -6.20
C PRO A 23 -14.41 3.92 -6.26
N GLU A 24 -14.33 4.49 -7.46
CA GLU A 24 -13.72 5.80 -7.67
C GLU A 24 -12.25 5.94 -7.22
N LEU A 25 -11.48 4.83 -7.23
CA LEU A 25 -10.07 4.84 -6.87
C LEU A 25 -9.29 5.94 -7.60
N GLY A 26 -9.58 6.15 -8.88
CA GLY A 26 -8.92 7.19 -9.68
C GLY A 26 -9.16 8.60 -9.14
N ALA A 27 -10.40 8.92 -8.78
CA ALA A 27 -10.75 10.22 -8.20
C ALA A 27 -10.08 10.43 -6.84
N ALA A 28 -10.10 9.40 -5.99
CA ALA A 28 -9.45 9.43 -4.68
C ALA A 28 -7.92 9.58 -4.79
N TRP A 29 -7.33 8.90 -5.79
CA TRP A 29 -5.89 9.00 -6.06
C TRP A 29 -5.49 10.38 -6.51
N LEU A 30 -6.21 10.95 -7.48
CA LEU A 30 -5.98 12.31 -7.99
C LEU A 30 -6.15 13.38 -6.90
N ASP A 31 -7.15 13.24 -6.03
CA ASP A 31 -7.34 14.14 -4.90
C ASP A 31 -6.13 14.09 -3.95
N LEU A 32 -5.68 12.90 -3.57
CA LEU A 32 -4.50 12.74 -2.72
C LEU A 32 -3.22 13.22 -3.42
N GLU A 33 -3.05 12.94 -4.71
CA GLU A 33 -1.91 13.39 -5.52
C GLU A 33 -1.78 14.91 -5.48
N SER A 34 -2.90 15.65 -5.55
CA SER A 34 -2.90 17.12 -5.47
C SER A 34 -2.38 17.66 -4.13
N ARG A 35 -2.42 16.84 -3.08
CA ARG A 35 -1.99 17.19 -1.72
C ARG A 35 -0.68 16.51 -1.31
N SER A 36 -0.01 15.83 -2.24
CA SER A 36 1.20 15.07 -2.03
C SER A 36 2.37 15.68 -2.78
N ASP A 37 3.57 15.27 -2.41
CA ASP A 37 4.82 15.59 -3.12
C ASP A 37 5.39 14.31 -3.76
N GLY A 38 4.49 13.52 -4.38
CA GLY A 38 4.82 12.25 -5.01
C GLY A 38 5.60 12.40 -6.32
N SER A 39 6.30 11.32 -6.69
CA SER A 39 6.95 11.22 -8.00
C SER A 39 5.96 10.82 -9.10
N PHE A 40 6.41 10.87 -10.36
CA PHE A 40 5.63 10.38 -11.49
C PHE A 40 5.12 8.93 -11.29
N PHE A 41 5.95 8.06 -10.71
CA PHE A 41 5.60 6.65 -10.48
C PHE A 41 4.52 6.44 -9.41
N GLN A 42 4.17 7.47 -8.66
CA GLN A 42 3.08 7.49 -7.70
C GLN A 42 1.84 8.20 -8.24
N SER A 43 1.90 8.78 -9.44
CA SER A 43 0.78 9.48 -10.06
C SER A 43 -0.32 8.52 -10.52
N TRP A 44 -1.54 9.01 -10.61
CA TRP A 44 -2.65 8.23 -11.18
C TRP A 44 -2.42 7.86 -12.63
N ASN A 45 -1.73 8.70 -13.39
CA ASN A 45 -1.38 8.39 -14.77
C ASN A 45 -0.55 7.10 -14.88
N TRP A 46 0.40 6.91 -13.96
CA TRP A 46 1.20 5.69 -13.90
C TRP A 46 0.41 4.52 -13.30
N ILE A 47 -0.10 4.68 -12.11
CA ILE A 47 -0.79 3.63 -11.35
C ILE A 47 -2.07 3.16 -12.06
N GLY A 48 -2.87 4.07 -12.57
CA GLY A 48 -4.08 3.73 -13.34
C GLY A 48 -3.76 2.99 -14.63
N THR A 49 -2.67 3.36 -15.31
CA THR A 49 -2.19 2.63 -16.49
C THR A 49 -1.69 1.24 -16.12
N LEU A 50 -0.97 1.11 -15.01
CA LEU A 50 -0.53 -0.19 -14.50
C LEU A 50 -1.75 -1.09 -14.24
N ILE A 51 -2.72 -0.63 -13.47
CA ILE A 51 -3.94 -1.38 -13.15
C ILE A 51 -4.69 -1.80 -14.43
N ALA A 52 -4.85 -0.89 -15.38
CA ALA A 52 -5.59 -1.15 -16.62
C ALA A 52 -4.92 -2.19 -17.54
N ASN A 53 -3.62 -2.41 -17.38
CA ASN A 53 -2.84 -3.35 -18.19
C ASN A 53 -2.45 -4.62 -17.44
N LEU A 54 -2.84 -4.76 -16.16
CA LEU A 54 -2.60 -5.98 -15.42
C LEU A 54 -3.50 -7.11 -15.92
N PRO A 55 -2.95 -8.33 -16.10
CA PRO A 55 -3.78 -9.52 -16.28
C PRO A 55 -4.64 -9.78 -15.03
N ASP A 56 -5.87 -10.25 -15.22
CA ASP A 56 -6.79 -10.61 -14.12
C ASP A 56 -6.21 -11.66 -13.15
N THR A 57 -5.17 -12.36 -13.58
CA THR A 57 -4.46 -13.37 -12.79
C THR A 57 -3.45 -12.78 -11.78
N VAL A 58 -3.16 -11.48 -11.87
CA VAL A 58 -2.24 -10.81 -10.95
C VAL A 58 -3.04 -10.13 -9.85
N PRO A 59 -3.03 -10.69 -8.62
CA PRO A 59 -3.76 -10.09 -7.51
C PRO A 59 -3.02 -8.84 -7.03
N VAL A 60 -3.66 -7.69 -7.18
CA VAL A 60 -3.22 -6.43 -6.59
C VAL A 60 -4.27 -5.90 -5.63
N GLU A 61 -3.81 -5.35 -4.54
CA GLU A 61 -4.62 -4.77 -3.49
C GLU A 61 -4.26 -3.29 -3.32
N VAL A 62 -5.23 -2.51 -2.89
CA VAL A 62 -5.03 -1.10 -2.54
C VAL A 62 -4.80 -1.01 -1.04
N LEU A 63 -3.64 -0.49 -0.66
CA LEU A 63 -3.39 -0.02 0.70
C LEU A 63 -3.94 1.39 0.82
N SER A 64 -4.87 1.60 1.73
CA SER A 64 -5.42 2.92 2.04
C SER A 64 -5.19 3.28 3.49
N VAL A 65 -4.84 4.54 3.73
CA VAL A 65 -4.62 5.08 5.07
C VAL A 65 -5.49 6.30 5.26
N ARG A 66 -6.25 6.30 6.35
CA ARG A 66 -7.07 7.45 6.76
C ARG A 66 -6.59 7.98 8.10
N HIS A 67 -6.72 9.28 8.24
CA HIS A 67 -6.51 9.98 9.50
C HIS A 67 -7.74 10.85 9.78
N ASN A 68 -8.43 10.56 10.87
CA ASN A 68 -9.71 11.20 11.21
C ASN A 68 -10.72 11.18 10.04
N GLY A 69 -10.86 10.02 9.39
CA GLY A 69 -11.75 9.81 8.25
C GLY A 69 -11.25 10.35 6.89
N THR A 70 -10.22 11.18 6.87
CA THR A 70 -9.64 11.74 5.65
C THR A 70 -8.59 10.79 5.07
N LEU A 71 -8.66 10.51 3.77
CA LEU A 71 -7.66 9.72 3.08
C LEU A 71 -6.34 10.48 3.00
N VAL A 72 -5.27 9.90 3.55
CA VAL A 72 -3.94 10.53 3.66
C VAL A 72 -2.81 9.68 3.09
N GLY A 73 -3.08 8.43 2.70
CA GLY A 73 -2.10 7.55 2.10
C GLY A 73 -2.72 6.54 1.16
N LEU A 74 -2.06 6.26 0.03
CA LEU A 74 -2.43 5.23 -0.94
C LEU A 74 -1.19 4.54 -1.50
N ALA A 75 -1.31 3.24 -1.76
CA ALA A 75 -0.36 2.47 -2.53
C ALA A 75 -1.04 1.25 -3.16
N LEU A 76 -0.43 0.68 -4.20
CA LEU A 76 -0.72 -0.69 -4.63
C LEU A 76 0.21 -1.66 -3.92
N LEU A 77 -0.32 -2.80 -3.51
CA LEU A 77 0.45 -3.93 -3.02
C LEU A 77 0.13 -5.15 -3.88
N ALA A 78 1.18 -5.82 -4.34
CA ALA A 78 1.07 -7.13 -4.94
C ALA A 78 1.81 -8.16 -4.09
N ARG A 79 1.30 -9.39 -4.09
CA ARG A 79 1.97 -10.53 -3.47
C ARG A 79 2.63 -11.35 -4.57
N ALA A 80 3.93 -11.50 -4.48
CA ALA A 80 4.69 -12.34 -5.38
C ALA A 80 5.41 -13.44 -4.61
N GLU A 81 5.30 -14.67 -5.11
CA GLU A 81 6.07 -15.79 -4.59
C GLU A 81 7.45 -15.77 -5.26
N LEU A 82 8.49 -15.50 -4.47
CA LEU A 82 9.87 -15.59 -4.94
C LEU A 82 10.48 -16.92 -4.50
N VAL A 83 10.95 -17.67 -5.48
CA VAL A 83 11.75 -18.89 -5.21
C VAL A 83 13.22 -18.49 -5.22
N ARG A 84 13.83 -18.40 -4.04
CA ARG A 84 15.28 -18.18 -3.88
C ARG A 84 16.00 -19.54 -3.80
N HIS A 85 17.07 -19.68 -4.57
CA HIS A 85 17.94 -20.85 -4.57
C HIS A 85 17.24 -22.21 -4.78
N ARG A 86 16.11 -22.24 -5.51
CA ARG A 86 15.28 -23.43 -5.79
C ARG A 86 14.68 -24.16 -4.58
N ILE A 87 14.89 -23.68 -3.36
CA ILE A 87 14.50 -24.40 -2.14
C ILE A 87 13.63 -23.55 -1.20
N VAL A 88 13.81 -22.21 -1.17
CA VAL A 88 13.08 -21.34 -0.25
C VAL A 88 12.02 -20.58 -1.02
N ARG A 89 10.75 -20.84 -0.70
CA ARG A 89 9.62 -20.03 -1.13
C ARG A 89 9.42 -18.94 -0.12
N ALA A 90 9.47 -17.68 -0.55
CA ALA A 90 9.18 -16.54 0.26
C ALA A 90 8.08 -15.70 -0.42
N GLU A 91 7.05 -15.34 0.33
CA GLU A 91 6.11 -14.33 -0.12
C GLU A 91 6.75 -12.95 0.03
N ASN A 92 6.75 -12.20 -1.06
CA ASN A 92 7.19 -10.82 -1.07
C ASN A 92 6.00 -9.90 -1.29
N LEU A 93 5.97 -8.82 -0.52
CA LEU A 93 5.09 -7.69 -0.79
C LEU A 93 5.82 -6.71 -1.71
N CYS A 94 5.23 -6.47 -2.87
CA CYS A 94 5.73 -5.52 -3.84
C CYS A 94 4.88 -4.25 -3.78
N LEU A 95 5.52 -3.12 -3.52
CA LEU A 95 4.88 -1.83 -3.42
C LEU A 95 4.86 -1.17 -4.81
N ASN A 96 3.67 -0.82 -5.31
CA ASN A 96 3.46 -0.22 -6.63
C ASN A 96 4.14 -0.96 -7.80
N GLU A 97 4.38 -2.24 -7.62
CA GLU A 97 4.94 -3.19 -8.59
C GLU A 97 4.16 -4.50 -8.49
N THR A 98 4.28 -5.35 -9.48
CA THR A 98 3.57 -6.63 -9.53
C THR A 98 4.38 -7.80 -8.96
N GLY A 99 5.70 -7.66 -8.90
CA GLY A 99 6.63 -8.74 -8.57
C GLY A 99 6.90 -9.72 -9.72
N PHE A 100 6.30 -9.49 -10.89
CA PHE A 100 6.52 -10.31 -12.09
C PHE A 100 7.48 -9.59 -13.04
N LYS A 101 8.65 -10.17 -13.29
CA LYS A 101 9.73 -9.56 -14.09
C LYS A 101 9.33 -9.11 -15.49
N ASN A 102 8.36 -9.76 -16.10
CA ASN A 102 7.85 -9.43 -17.43
C ASN A 102 6.84 -8.27 -17.43
N LEU A 103 6.30 -7.93 -16.26
CA LEU A 103 5.39 -6.80 -16.07
C LEU A 103 6.11 -5.60 -15.45
N ASP A 104 7.09 -5.84 -14.60
CA ASP A 104 7.90 -4.82 -13.93
C ASP A 104 9.17 -4.49 -14.75
N VAL A 105 8.98 -4.24 -16.06
CA VAL A 105 10.10 -3.92 -16.97
C VAL A 105 10.72 -2.56 -16.64
N LEU A 106 9.91 -1.65 -16.11
CA LEU A 106 10.34 -0.35 -15.64
C LEU A 106 10.34 -0.37 -14.11
N THR A 107 11.52 -0.44 -13.53
CA THR A 107 11.67 -0.31 -12.07
C THR A 107 11.42 1.15 -11.67
N PRO A 108 10.39 1.43 -10.85
CA PRO A 108 10.13 2.79 -10.41
C PRO A 108 11.29 3.33 -9.60
N GLU A 109 11.85 4.46 -10.02
CA GLU A 109 12.74 5.22 -9.16
C GLU A 109 11.90 5.88 -8.05
N TYR A 110 12.37 5.84 -6.80
CA TYR A 110 11.66 6.40 -5.64
C TYR A 110 10.27 5.78 -5.40
N ASN A 111 10.21 4.45 -5.43
CA ASN A 111 8.99 3.71 -5.13
C ASN A 111 8.61 3.88 -3.65
N ASN A 112 7.49 4.56 -3.38
CA ASN A 112 7.01 4.87 -2.04
C ASN A 112 5.48 4.95 -2.03
N LEU A 113 4.90 5.06 -0.82
CA LEU A 113 3.50 5.43 -0.64
C LEU A 113 3.23 6.83 -1.21
N LEU A 114 2.06 7.03 -1.82
CA LEU A 114 1.54 8.37 -2.04
C LEU A 114 1.00 8.87 -0.70
N VAL A 115 1.56 9.94 -0.18
CA VAL A 115 1.28 10.44 1.16
C VAL A 115 0.93 11.91 1.11
N ASP A 116 -0.15 12.31 1.80
CA ASP A 116 -0.45 13.72 2.06
C ASP A 116 0.76 14.39 2.73
N ARG A 117 1.19 15.54 2.19
CA ARG A 117 2.41 16.24 2.64
C ARG A 117 2.46 16.55 4.13
N ARG A 118 1.30 16.58 4.79
CA ARG A 118 1.21 16.79 6.25
C ARG A 118 1.59 15.58 7.08
N HIS A 119 1.69 14.40 6.46
CA HIS A 119 1.93 13.12 7.13
C HIS A 119 3.17 12.38 6.63
N THR A 120 4.02 13.01 5.82
CA THR A 120 5.20 12.40 5.20
C THR A 120 6.20 11.82 6.19
N GLU A 121 6.32 12.41 7.37
CA GLU A 121 7.27 11.95 8.39
C GLU A 121 6.73 10.79 9.25
N THR A 122 5.42 10.71 9.44
CA THR A 122 4.82 9.79 10.43
C THR A 122 4.14 8.59 9.80
N LEU A 123 3.48 8.77 8.64
CA LEU A 123 2.66 7.75 8.03
C LEU A 123 3.47 6.54 7.52
N PRO A 124 4.63 6.70 6.85
CA PRO A 124 5.40 5.55 6.37
C PRO A 124 5.81 4.59 7.49
N GLY A 125 6.24 5.12 8.63
CA GLY A 125 6.56 4.32 9.81
C GLY A 125 5.36 3.54 10.33
N ALA A 126 4.20 4.18 10.44
CA ALA A 126 2.97 3.54 10.88
C ALA A 126 2.52 2.42 9.95
N VAL A 127 2.67 2.59 8.63
CA VAL A 127 2.35 1.55 7.64
C VAL A 127 3.31 0.36 7.77
N ILE A 128 4.59 0.60 7.94
CA ILE A 128 5.58 -0.47 8.14
C ILE A 128 5.25 -1.26 9.41
N ASP A 129 5.00 -0.59 10.52
CA ASP A 129 4.65 -1.23 11.78
C ASP A 129 3.36 -2.06 11.63
N TRP A 130 2.36 -1.53 10.95
CA TRP A 130 1.12 -2.24 10.69
C TRP A 130 1.35 -3.50 9.82
N LEU A 131 2.14 -3.40 8.75
CA LEU A 131 2.49 -4.54 7.89
C LEU A 131 3.25 -5.63 8.66
N LEU A 132 4.20 -5.25 9.50
CA LEU A 132 4.96 -6.20 10.33
C LEU A 132 4.05 -6.94 11.30
N HIS A 133 3.15 -6.25 11.99
CA HIS A 133 2.18 -6.89 12.89
C HIS A 133 1.21 -7.81 12.14
N ALA A 134 0.79 -7.41 10.94
CA ALA A 134 -0.08 -8.24 10.11
C ALA A 134 0.61 -9.52 9.62
N LEU A 135 1.92 -9.48 9.39
CA LEU A 135 2.73 -10.64 8.99
C LEU A 135 3.05 -11.56 10.18
N ASP A 136 3.27 -11.00 11.38
CA ASP A 136 3.55 -11.80 12.59
C ASP A 136 2.31 -12.54 13.12
N GLY A 137 1.10 -12.05 12.83
CA GLY A 137 -0.15 -12.59 13.34
C GLY A 137 -0.68 -13.86 12.66
N ALA A 138 -0.23 -14.18 11.46
CA ALA A 138 -0.55 -15.43 10.77
C ALA A 138 0.43 -15.69 9.61
N PRO A 139 1.04 -16.88 9.51
CA PRO A 139 1.78 -17.24 8.31
C PRO A 139 0.79 -17.33 7.13
N GLY A 140 0.78 -16.29 6.28
CA GLY A 140 0.03 -16.25 5.04
C GLY A 140 -1.23 -15.39 4.97
N ALA A 141 -1.59 -14.64 6.00
CA ALA A 141 -2.77 -13.77 5.95
C ALA A 141 -2.48 -12.35 6.43
N ILE A 142 -2.35 -11.42 5.51
CA ILE A 142 -2.65 -10.02 5.81
C ILE A 142 -4.18 -9.94 5.90
N PRO A 143 -4.75 -9.49 7.02
CA PRO A 143 -6.20 -9.44 7.15
C PRO A 143 -6.77 -8.46 6.12
N VAL A 144 -7.62 -8.97 5.24
CA VAL A 144 -8.50 -8.14 4.43
C VAL A 144 -9.57 -7.63 5.38
N LEU A 145 -9.40 -6.42 5.87
CA LEU A 145 -10.47 -5.78 6.63
C LEU A 145 -11.54 -5.29 5.64
N PRO A 146 -12.81 -5.62 5.87
CA PRO A 146 -13.87 -5.07 5.03
C PRO A 146 -13.87 -3.55 5.17
N VAL A 147 -13.88 -2.87 4.03
CA VAL A 147 -14.21 -1.44 4.00
C VAL A 147 -15.63 -1.34 4.51
N THR A 148 -15.79 -0.93 5.76
CA THR A 148 -17.11 -0.60 6.28
C THR A 148 -17.54 0.69 5.59
N ASP A 149 -18.46 0.56 4.65
CA ASP A 149 -19.29 1.67 4.18
C ASP A 149 -19.98 2.28 5.41
N THR A 150 -19.45 3.39 5.84
CA THR A 150 -20.23 4.26 6.74
C THR A 150 -20.72 5.41 5.86
N LEU A 151 -22.01 5.34 5.55
CA LEU A 151 -22.82 6.42 4.99
C LEU A 151 -22.62 7.73 5.76
#